data_c08ccd388d0a070b5c523ebeaac338a8
#
_entry.id   c08ccd388d0a070b5c523ebeaac338a8
#
_cell.length_a   1.000
_cell.length_b   1.000
_cell.length_c   1.000
_cell.angle_alpha   90.00
_cell.angle_beta   90.00
_cell.angle_gamma   90.00
#
_symmetry.space_group_name_H-M   'P 1'
#
loop_
_entity.id
_entity.type
_entity.pdbx_description
1 polymer ?
#
loop_
_entity_poly.entity_id
_entity_poly.type
_entity_poly.pdbx_seq_one_letter_code
_entity_poly.pdbx_strand_id
1 'polypeptide(L)'
;MSWIIKNYIKETRENETGAQVYPPGLRHPVAFIYPNVYHLGMSNLGMHILYQMINERGDSACERFFLPDKRLQQEHIKSKTPLLSLENQRPLADFDVIFVMLSFEMDYDNLLTVLDLGNIRLRAAERNQREPLVIIGGPCATFNPEPLAAVADAFVIGEGEETVQHVLDTIYCEESKQ
;
A
#
# COMPACT_ATOMS: atom_id res chain seq x y z
N MET A 1 3.74 -15.93 -12.83
CA MET A 1 2.73 -14.87 -12.61
C MET A 1 1.47 -15.18 -13.38
N SER A 2 0.29 -15.10 -12.73
CA SER A 2 -1.00 -15.41 -13.36
C SER A 2 -1.41 -14.36 -14.39
N TRP A 3 -1.81 -14.81 -15.58
CA TRP A 3 -2.37 -13.95 -16.62
C TRP A 3 -3.74 -13.39 -16.18
N ILE A 4 -4.54 -14.17 -15.45
CA ILE A 4 -5.87 -13.77 -14.96
C ILE A 4 -5.74 -12.52 -14.08
N ILE A 5 -4.80 -12.52 -13.13
CA ILE A 5 -4.55 -11.40 -12.22
C ILE A 5 -4.09 -10.17 -13.01
N LYS A 6 -3.10 -10.35 -13.89
CA LYS A 6 -2.57 -9.24 -14.69
C LYS A 6 -3.61 -8.60 -15.60
N ASN A 7 -4.46 -9.43 -16.20
CA ASN A 7 -5.54 -8.94 -17.08
C ASN A 7 -6.59 -8.17 -16.27
N TYR A 8 -6.99 -8.68 -15.10
CA TYR A 8 -7.92 -7.97 -14.21
C TYR A 8 -7.39 -6.58 -13.82
N ILE A 9 -6.12 -6.48 -13.40
CA ILE A 9 -5.49 -5.21 -13.04
C ILE A 9 -5.45 -4.27 -14.25
N LYS A 10 -5.08 -4.78 -15.41
CA LYS A 10 -5.04 -4.00 -16.66
C LYS A 10 -6.41 -3.44 -17.02
N GLU A 11 -7.46 -4.28 -17.03
CA GLU A 11 -8.83 -3.86 -17.30
C GLU A 11 -9.34 -2.82 -16.28
N THR A 12 -9.06 -3.03 -14.99
CA THR A 12 -9.42 -2.08 -13.93
C THR A 12 -8.77 -0.72 -14.19
N ARG A 13 -7.47 -0.69 -14.49
CA ARG A 13 -6.74 0.55 -14.76
C ARG A 13 -7.20 1.24 -16.05
N GLU A 14 -7.48 0.50 -17.12
CA GLU A 14 -7.93 1.07 -18.40
C GLU A 14 -9.31 1.74 -18.31
N ASN A 15 -10.12 1.34 -17.33
CA ASN A 15 -11.42 1.96 -17.04
C ASN A 15 -11.31 3.17 -16.09
N GLU A 16 -10.10 3.52 -15.62
CA GLU A 16 -9.86 4.60 -14.69
C GLU A 16 -9.40 5.88 -15.41
N THR A 17 -9.84 7.04 -14.92
CA THR A 17 -9.37 8.34 -15.40
C THR A 17 -8.52 9.00 -14.33
N GLY A 18 -7.35 9.55 -14.72
CA GLY A 18 -6.48 10.30 -13.81
C GLY A 18 -5.47 9.46 -13.03
N ALA A 19 -5.31 8.17 -13.35
CA ALA A 19 -4.24 7.36 -12.76
C ALA A 19 -2.85 7.93 -13.12
N GLN A 20 -1.98 8.06 -12.11
CA GLN A 20 -0.62 8.56 -12.28
C GLN A 20 0.34 7.37 -12.36
N VAL A 21 0.91 7.14 -13.53
CA VAL A 21 1.80 6.01 -13.79
C VAL A 21 3.19 6.52 -14.12
N TYR A 22 4.17 6.16 -13.30
CA TYR A 22 5.57 6.54 -13.50
C TYR A 22 6.42 5.31 -13.84
N PRO A 23 7.41 5.45 -14.75
CA PRO A 23 8.35 4.38 -15.03
C PRO A 23 9.12 3.97 -13.75
N PRO A 24 9.31 2.68 -13.50
CA PRO A 24 10.10 2.21 -12.36
C PRO A 24 11.55 2.74 -12.40
N GLY A 25 12.11 3.03 -11.22
CA GLY A 25 13.52 3.43 -11.06
C GLY A 25 13.81 4.92 -11.19
N LEU A 26 12.84 5.77 -11.51
CA LEU A 26 13.01 7.22 -11.56
C LEU A 26 12.67 7.92 -10.25
N ARG A 27 11.88 7.27 -9.40
CA ARG A 27 11.35 7.81 -8.14
C ARG A 27 11.33 6.71 -7.09
N HIS A 28 11.35 7.10 -5.81
CA HIS A 28 11.20 6.17 -4.70
C HIS A 28 9.82 5.49 -4.75
N PRO A 29 9.77 4.16 -4.71
CA PRO A 29 8.51 3.42 -4.79
C PRO A 29 7.77 3.43 -3.46
N VAL A 30 6.56 3.97 -3.46
CA VAL A 30 5.65 4.04 -2.32
C VAL A 30 4.42 3.19 -2.60
N ALA A 31 4.15 2.19 -1.77
CA ALA A 31 2.90 1.44 -1.82
C ALA A 31 1.83 2.12 -0.97
N PHE A 32 0.62 2.23 -1.48
CA PHE A 32 -0.51 2.74 -0.74
C PHE A 32 -1.65 1.71 -0.71
N ILE A 33 -1.88 1.12 0.44
CA ILE A 33 -2.89 0.08 0.66
C ILE A 33 -4.18 0.69 1.20
N TYR A 34 -5.29 0.41 0.53
CA TYR A 34 -6.62 0.46 1.12
C TYR A 34 -7.10 -0.98 1.31
N PRO A 35 -7.20 -1.51 2.55
CA PRO A 35 -7.39 -2.94 2.78
C PRO A 35 -8.85 -3.38 2.60
N ASN A 36 -9.45 -2.96 1.50
CA ASN A 36 -10.77 -3.39 1.06
C ASN A 36 -10.80 -3.42 -0.48
N VAL A 37 -11.94 -3.82 -1.05
CA VAL A 37 -12.08 -3.94 -2.51
C VAL A 37 -11.93 -2.61 -3.23
N TYR A 38 -11.49 -2.66 -4.47
CA TYR A 38 -11.17 -1.51 -5.32
C TYR A 38 -12.22 -0.39 -5.28
N HIS A 39 -13.50 -0.72 -5.49
CA HIS A 39 -14.54 0.30 -5.58
C HIS A 39 -14.81 1.02 -4.24
N LEU A 40 -14.57 0.38 -3.09
CA LEU A 40 -14.66 1.05 -1.79
C LEU A 40 -13.48 1.99 -1.57
N GLY A 41 -12.26 1.55 -1.89
CA GLY A 41 -11.09 2.41 -1.81
C GLY A 41 -11.22 3.64 -2.72
N MET A 42 -11.64 3.43 -3.95
CA MET A 42 -11.84 4.52 -4.93
C MET A 42 -13.02 5.44 -4.59
N SER A 43 -13.87 5.08 -3.65
CA SER A 43 -14.91 5.97 -3.09
C SER A 43 -14.40 6.81 -1.90
N ASN A 44 -13.17 6.60 -1.43
CA ASN A 44 -12.60 7.28 -0.28
C ASN A 44 -11.80 8.51 -0.71
N LEU A 45 -12.29 9.70 -0.35
CA LEU A 45 -11.64 10.97 -0.72
C LEU A 45 -10.23 11.12 -0.13
N GLY A 46 -10.02 10.72 1.12
CA GLY A 46 -8.72 10.80 1.78
C GLY A 46 -7.66 9.95 1.06
N MET A 47 -8.06 8.79 0.53
CA MET A 47 -7.17 7.98 -0.31
C MET A 47 -6.72 8.74 -1.56
N HIS A 48 -7.64 9.42 -2.26
CA HIS A 48 -7.29 10.21 -3.45
C HIS A 48 -6.37 11.38 -3.12
N ILE A 49 -6.64 12.08 -2.03
CA ILE A 49 -5.83 13.22 -1.58
C ILE A 49 -4.39 12.77 -1.32
N LEU A 50 -4.21 11.73 -0.49
CA LEU A 50 -2.87 11.25 -0.13
C LEU A 50 -2.13 10.64 -1.35
N TYR A 51 -2.82 9.87 -2.19
CA TYR A 51 -2.25 9.35 -3.44
C TYR A 51 -1.75 10.47 -4.35
N GLN A 52 -2.54 11.51 -4.54
CA GLN A 52 -2.15 12.68 -5.33
C GLN A 52 -0.97 13.40 -4.70
N MET A 53 -1.03 13.72 -3.41
CA MET A 53 0.02 14.44 -2.70
C MET A 53 1.37 13.74 -2.74
N ILE A 54 1.39 12.40 -2.58
CA ILE A 54 2.63 11.62 -2.65
C ILE A 54 3.20 11.68 -4.08
N ASN A 55 2.37 11.57 -5.10
CA ASN A 55 2.82 11.62 -6.49
C ASN A 55 3.26 13.03 -6.95
N GLU A 56 2.68 14.09 -6.38
CA GLU A 56 3.05 15.48 -6.66
C GLU A 56 4.43 15.87 -6.10
N ARG A 57 4.99 15.11 -5.16
CA ARG A 57 6.34 15.36 -4.60
C ARG A 57 7.44 15.38 -5.67
N GLY A 58 7.27 14.65 -6.76
CA GLY A 58 8.27 14.55 -7.83
C GLY A 58 9.42 13.55 -7.56
N ASP A 59 9.70 13.21 -6.31
CA ASP A 59 10.69 12.21 -5.87
C ASP A 59 10.08 10.84 -5.58
N SER A 60 8.75 10.76 -5.42
CA SER A 60 7.99 9.57 -5.06
C SER A 60 7.11 9.07 -6.20
N ALA A 61 6.93 7.76 -6.31
CA ALA A 61 5.96 7.10 -7.18
C ALA A 61 5.04 6.23 -6.33
N CYS A 62 3.83 6.74 -6.06
CA CYS A 62 2.83 6.05 -5.27
C CYS A 62 2.01 5.12 -6.15
N GLU A 63 1.93 3.84 -5.78
CA GLU A 63 1.14 2.83 -6.45
C GLU A 63 0.15 2.19 -5.47
N ARG A 64 -1.08 1.96 -5.95
CA ARG A 64 -2.21 1.54 -5.10
C ARG A 64 -2.38 0.04 -5.06
N PHE A 65 -2.78 -0.44 -3.88
CA PHE A 65 -3.10 -1.83 -3.61
C PHE A 65 -4.45 -1.95 -2.92
N PHE A 66 -5.21 -2.94 -3.31
CA PHE A 66 -6.53 -3.23 -2.78
C PHE A 66 -6.65 -4.71 -2.43
N LEU A 67 -7.61 -5.05 -1.56
CA LEU A 67 -7.96 -6.43 -1.29
C LEU A 67 -8.60 -7.05 -2.55
N PRO A 68 -8.03 -8.11 -3.12
CA PRO A 68 -8.69 -8.84 -4.19
C PRO A 68 -9.98 -9.50 -3.71
N ASP A 69 -10.96 -9.70 -4.60
CA ASP A 69 -12.10 -10.54 -4.28
C ASP A 69 -11.70 -11.99 -3.97
N LYS A 70 -12.59 -12.77 -3.38
CA LYS A 70 -12.30 -14.15 -2.95
C LYS A 70 -11.80 -15.04 -4.09
N ARG A 71 -12.27 -14.85 -5.31
CA ARG A 71 -11.83 -15.60 -6.49
C ARG A 71 -10.40 -15.27 -6.87
N LEU A 72 -10.08 -14.00 -6.90
CA LEU A 72 -8.73 -13.52 -7.18
C LEU A 72 -7.74 -13.89 -6.06
N GLN A 73 -8.16 -13.83 -4.78
CA GLN A 73 -7.34 -14.32 -3.66
C GLN A 73 -6.94 -15.80 -3.88
N GLN A 74 -7.90 -16.65 -4.25
CA GLN A 74 -7.62 -18.06 -4.55
C GLN A 74 -6.66 -18.21 -5.75
N GLU A 75 -6.79 -17.35 -6.77
CA GLU A 75 -5.90 -17.36 -7.91
C GLU A 75 -4.47 -16.91 -7.52
N HIS A 76 -4.33 -15.90 -6.65
CA HIS A 76 -3.03 -15.50 -6.09
C HIS A 76 -2.35 -16.68 -5.40
N ILE A 77 -3.07 -17.38 -4.51
CA ILE A 77 -2.55 -18.53 -3.76
C ILE A 77 -2.18 -19.68 -4.71
N LYS A 78 -3.09 -20.06 -5.61
CA LYS A 78 -2.90 -21.19 -6.55
C LYS A 78 -1.74 -20.97 -7.49
N SER A 79 -1.62 -19.77 -8.06
CA SER A 79 -0.59 -19.43 -9.04
C SER A 79 0.73 -18.98 -8.40
N LYS A 80 0.77 -18.82 -7.08
CA LYS A 80 1.88 -18.21 -6.33
C LYS A 80 2.27 -16.84 -6.89
N THR A 81 1.31 -16.10 -7.40
CA THR A 81 1.50 -14.73 -7.86
C THR A 81 1.33 -13.79 -6.66
N PRO A 82 2.32 -12.96 -6.29
CA PRO A 82 2.18 -12.01 -5.19
C PRO A 82 1.12 -10.95 -5.52
N LEU A 83 0.66 -10.23 -4.51
CA LEU A 83 -0.20 -9.07 -4.73
C LEU A 83 0.55 -8.02 -5.54
N LEU A 84 -0.10 -7.49 -6.58
CA LEU A 84 0.47 -6.55 -7.53
C LEU A 84 -0.23 -5.20 -7.46
N SER A 85 0.54 -4.13 -7.68
CA SER A 85 0.01 -2.77 -7.76
C SER A 85 -0.90 -2.55 -8.96
N LEU A 86 -1.80 -1.59 -8.84
CA LEU A 86 -2.72 -1.20 -9.91
C LEU A 86 -1.98 -0.51 -11.07
N GLU A 87 -1.00 0.33 -10.79
CA GLU A 87 -0.31 1.17 -11.75
C GLU A 87 0.64 0.38 -12.66
N ASN A 88 1.63 -0.28 -12.08
CA ASN A 88 2.71 -0.94 -12.83
C ASN A 88 2.75 -2.45 -12.66
N GLN A 89 1.79 -3.06 -11.97
CA GLN A 89 1.77 -4.50 -11.68
C GLN A 89 3.06 -4.98 -10.99
N ARG A 90 3.58 -4.16 -10.06
CA ARG A 90 4.75 -4.48 -9.23
C ARG A 90 4.34 -5.26 -7.99
N PRO A 91 5.12 -6.27 -7.57
CA PRO A 91 4.92 -6.95 -6.29
C PRO A 91 4.98 -5.98 -5.11
N LEU A 92 4.13 -6.17 -4.10
CA LEU A 92 4.11 -5.32 -2.91
C LEU A 92 5.47 -5.31 -2.17
N ALA A 93 6.19 -6.42 -2.19
CA ALA A 93 7.50 -6.53 -1.56
C ALA A 93 8.63 -5.76 -2.28
N ASP A 94 8.37 -5.20 -3.47
CA ASP A 94 9.35 -4.41 -4.24
C ASP A 94 9.29 -2.91 -3.92
N PHE A 95 8.56 -2.53 -2.86
CA PHE A 95 8.42 -1.15 -2.40
C PHE A 95 9.25 -0.90 -1.15
N ASP A 96 9.67 0.35 -0.92
CA ASP A 96 10.49 0.73 0.24
C ASP A 96 9.61 1.02 1.46
N VAL A 97 8.44 1.61 1.22
CA VAL A 97 7.45 1.94 2.25
C VAL A 97 6.04 1.58 1.81
N ILE A 98 5.28 1.08 2.74
CA ILE A 98 3.85 0.74 2.60
C ILE A 98 3.06 1.62 3.54
N PHE A 99 2.31 2.57 2.99
CA PHE A 99 1.28 3.28 3.74
C PHE A 99 -0.04 2.52 3.69
N VAL A 100 -0.69 2.39 4.82
CA VAL A 100 -2.00 1.74 4.95
C VAL A 100 -3.00 2.77 5.46
N MET A 101 -4.08 2.97 4.71
CA MET A 101 -5.22 3.75 5.17
C MET A 101 -6.29 2.85 5.74
N LEU A 102 -6.44 2.87 7.06
CA LEU A 102 -7.37 2.01 7.78
C LEU A 102 -8.57 2.81 8.29
N SER A 103 -9.69 2.68 7.57
CA SER A 103 -10.90 3.48 7.84
C SER A 103 -11.91 2.77 8.73
N PHE A 104 -11.91 1.43 8.78
CA PHE A 104 -12.87 0.61 9.50
C PHE A 104 -12.17 -0.54 10.23
N GLU A 105 -12.60 -0.84 11.45
CA GLU A 105 -12.04 -1.95 12.27
C GLU A 105 -12.26 -3.32 11.61
N MET A 106 -13.32 -3.47 10.82
CA MET A 106 -13.58 -4.70 10.06
C MET A 106 -12.52 -4.99 8.99
N ASP A 107 -11.65 -4.02 8.67
CA ASP A 107 -10.57 -4.16 7.69
C ASP A 107 -9.24 -4.67 8.31
N TYR A 108 -9.18 -4.94 9.62
CA TYR A 108 -7.99 -5.50 10.26
C TYR A 108 -7.58 -6.84 9.64
N ASP A 109 -8.51 -7.80 9.54
CA ASP A 109 -8.25 -9.10 8.91
C ASP A 109 -7.95 -8.97 7.41
N ASN A 110 -8.58 -8.01 6.76
CA ASN A 110 -8.32 -7.69 5.36
C ASN A 110 -6.88 -7.21 5.14
N LEU A 111 -6.37 -6.34 6.04
CA LEU A 111 -4.99 -5.89 6.00
C LEU A 111 -4.01 -7.06 6.13
N LEU A 112 -4.24 -7.96 7.09
CA LEU A 112 -3.39 -9.15 7.24
C LEU A 112 -3.39 -10.01 5.97
N THR A 113 -4.57 -10.17 5.34
CA THR A 113 -4.70 -10.89 4.06
C THR A 113 -3.91 -10.19 2.93
N VAL A 114 -3.98 -8.87 2.84
CA VAL A 114 -3.25 -8.07 1.83
C VAL A 114 -1.73 -8.20 2.01
N LEU A 115 -1.25 -8.10 3.25
CA LEU A 115 0.17 -8.27 3.56
C LEU A 115 0.67 -9.68 3.24
N ASP A 116 -0.08 -10.72 3.62
CA ASP A 116 0.26 -12.12 3.34
C ASP A 116 0.32 -12.40 1.83
N LEU A 117 -0.68 -11.97 1.07
CA LEU A 117 -0.69 -12.07 -0.40
C LEU A 117 0.46 -11.27 -1.04
N GLY A 118 0.89 -10.19 -0.40
CA GLY A 118 2.03 -9.37 -0.81
C GLY A 118 3.39 -9.96 -0.44
N ASN A 119 3.45 -11.09 0.25
CA ASN A 119 4.66 -11.70 0.82
C ASN A 119 5.36 -10.78 1.84
N ILE A 120 4.62 -9.98 2.60
CA ILE A 120 5.13 -9.16 3.69
C ILE A 120 4.97 -9.92 5.00
N ARG A 121 6.04 -10.02 5.79
CA ARG A 121 5.97 -10.61 7.13
C ARG A 121 5.00 -9.82 8.00
N LEU A 122 4.04 -10.52 8.63
CA LEU A 122 2.97 -9.87 9.38
C LEU A 122 3.50 -9.14 10.62
N ARG A 123 4.46 -9.72 11.33
CA ARG A 123 5.00 -9.09 12.54
C ARG A 123 6.14 -8.14 12.20
N ALA A 124 6.06 -6.89 12.67
CA ALA A 124 7.11 -5.89 12.49
C ALA A 124 8.48 -6.38 13.01
N ALA A 125 8.51 -7.05 14.17
CA ALA A 125 9.72 -7.60 14.76
C ALA A 125 10.40 -8.71 13.94
N GLU A 126 9.73 -9.29 12.97
CA GLU A 126 10.26 -10.31 12.07
C GLU A 126 10.81 -9.73 10.76
N ARG A 127 10.45 -8.46 10.44
CA ARG A 127 10.95 -7.78 9.24
C ARG A 127 12.40 -7.33 9.43
N ASN A 128 13.13 -7.32 8.34
CA ASN A 128 14.52 -6.86 8.32
C ASN A 128 14.64 -5.58 7.45
N GLN A 129 15.80 -4.93 7.46
CA GLN A 129 16.07 -3.67 6.77
C GLN A 129 15.88 -3.69 5.24
N ARG A 130 15.68 -4.86 4.63
CA ARG A 130 15.43 -5.00 3.18
C ARG A 130 13.96 -5.16 2.85
N GLU A 131 13.11 -5.27 3.87
CA GLU A 131 11.67 -5.38 3.71
C GLU A 131 11.03 -4.01 3.88
N PRO A 132 9.88 -3.76 3.22
CA PRO A 132 9.19 -2.48 3.31
C PRO A 132 8.82 -2.11 4.74
N LEU A 133 8.90 -0.84 5.08
CA LEU A 133 8.30 -0.30 6.30
C LEU A 133 6.77 -0.28 6.15
N VAL A 134 6.05 -0.80 7.12
CA VAL A 134 4.58 -0.77 7.17
C VAL A 134 4.11 0.31 8.12
N ILE A 135 3.54 1.37 7.58
CA ILE A 135 3.07 2.56 8.31
C ILE A 135 1.56 2.63 8.19
N ILE A 136 0.86 2.58 9.31
CA ILE A 136 -0.60 2.54 9.35
C ILE A 136 -1.15 3.87 9.83
N GLY A 137 -2.08 4.44 9.06
CA GLY A 137 -2.80 5.66 9.39
C GLY A 137 -4.31 5.50 9.20
N GLY A 138 -5.01 6.63 9.35
CA GLY A 138 -6.45 6.71 9.22
C GLY A 138 -7.19 6.67 10.55
N PRO A 139 -8.54 6.75 10.54
CA PRO A 139 -9.35 6.86 11.76
C PRO A 139 -9.08 5.75 12.79
N CYS A 140 -8.97 4.50 12.34
CA CYS A 140 -8.75 3.38 13.27
C CYS A 140 -7.40 3.47 13.99
N ALA A 141 -6.33 3.86 13.29
CA ALA A 141 -5.02 4.08 13.89
C ALA A 141 -5.04 5.25 14.90
N THR A 142 -5.76 6.31 14.57
CA THR A 142 -5.90 7.49 15.43
C THR A 142 -6.66 7.19 16.72
N PHE A 143 -7.75 6.41 16.62
CA PHE A 143 -8.57 6.08 17.80
C PHE A 143 -7.98 4.96 18.66
N ASN A 144 -7.43 3.91 18.03
CA ASN A 144 -6.83 2.80 18.77
C ASN A 144 -5.82 2.02 17.90
N PRO A 145 -4.52 2.34 17.98
CA PRO A 145 -3.47 1.63 17.22
C PRO A 145 -3.14 0.23 17.79
N GLU A 146 -3.47 -0.06 19.06
CA GLU A 146 -3.06 -1.25 19.78
C GLU A 146 -3.36 -2.59 19.06
N PRO A 147 -4.53 -2.80 18.42
CA PRO A 147 -4.80 -4.07 17.74
C PRO A 147 -3.78 -4.44 16.65
N LEU A 148 -3.11 -3.43 16.08
CA LEU A 148 -2.12 -3.61 15.01
C LEU A 148 -0.68 -3.26 15.45
N ALA A 149 -0.44 -3.04 16.74
CA ALA A 149 0.88 -2.68 17.27
C ALA A 149 1.98 -3.70 16.96
N ALA A 150 1.63 -4.98 16.81
CA ALA A 150 2.58 -6.01 16.42
C ALA A 150 2.84 -6.09 14.90
N VAL A 151 2.00 -5.41 14.10
CA VAL A 151 2.03 -5.45 12.63
C VAL A 151 2.72 -4.22 12.05
N ALA A 152 2.41 -3.04 12.57
CA ALA A 152 2.96 -1.78 12.09
C ALA A 152 4.40 -1.56 12.56
N ASP A 153 5.24 -0.96 11.71
CA ASP A 153 6.51 -0.38 12.12
C ASP A 153 6.32 1.02 12.73
N ALA A 154 5.30 1.75 12.26
CA ALA A 154 4.91 3.04 12.80
C ALA A 154 3.42 3.32 12.55
N PHE A 155 2.87 4.28 13.31
CA PHE A 155 1.53 4.80 13.12
C PHE A 155 1.54 6.29 12.83
N VAL A 156 0.67 6.72 11.92
CA VAL A 156 0.31 8.12 11.72
C VAL A 156 -0.96 8.39 12.52
N ILE A 157 -0.83 9.17 13.57
CA ILE A 157 -1.94 9.56 14.46
C ILE A 157 -2.38 10.98 14.10
N GLY A 158 -3.66 11.14 13.77
CA GLY A 158 -4.24 12.41 13.32
C GLY A 158 -4.24 12.58 11.81
N GLU A 159 -4.02 13.83 11.35
CA GLU A 159 -4.09 14.20 9.93
C GLU A 159 -2.91 13.63 9.16
N GLY A 160 -3.22 12.93 8.06
CA GLY A 160 -2.23 12.27 7.22
C GLY A 160 -1.51 13.23 6.26
N GLU A 161 -2.17 14.32 5.85
CA GLU A 161 -1.73 15.20 4.78
C GLU A 161 -0.37 15.85 5.06
N GLU A 162 -0.16 16.38 6.26
CA GLU A 162 1.12 16.95 6.66
C GLU A 162 2.12 15.88 7.06
N THR A 163 1.65 14.86 7.80
CA THR A 163 2.51 13.83 8.40
C THR A 163 3.18 12.95 7.35
N VAL A 164 2.47 12.54 6.30
CA VAL A 164 3.02 11.67 5.23
C VAL A 164 4.21 12.33 4.54
N GLN A 165 4.19 13.65 4.32
CA GLN A 165 5.31 14.37 3.73
C GLN A 165 6.56 14.30 4.60
N HIS A 166 6.42 14.57 5.91
CA HIS A 166 7.54 14.51 6.86
C HIS A 166 8.10 13.08 7.03
N VAL A 167 7.23 12.07 7.01
CA VAL A 167 7.65 10.67 7.08
C VAL A 167 8.51 10.31 5.87
N LEU A 168 8.08 10.68 4.66
CA LEU A 168 8.85 10.43 3.44
C LEU A 168 10.18 11.19 3.43
N ASP A 169 10.20 12.45 3.87
CA ASP A 169 11.44 13.22 4.02
C ASP A 169 12.43 12.52 4.95
N THR A 170 11.95 11.99 6.06
CA THR A 170 12.78 11.25 7.04
C THR A 170 13.37 9.99 6.44
N ILE A 171 12.54 9.17 5.77
CA ILE A 171 12.97 7.91 5.13
C ILE A 171 14.05 8.20 4.07
N TYR A 172 13.83 9.14 3.17
CA TYR A 172 14.77 9.44 2.08
C TYR A 172 16.06 10.12 2.56
N CYS A 173 16.01 10.89 3.66
CA CYS A 173 17.22 11.44 4.28
C CYS A 173 18.11 10.37 4.91
N GLU A 174 17.56 9.28 5.41
CA GLU A 174 18.33 8.17 5.98
C GLU A 174 18.96 7.30 4.88
N GLU A 175 18.25 7.04 3.78
CA GLU A 175 18.79 6.32 2.63
C GLU A 175 19.98 7.04 1.98
N SER A 176 19.97 8.36 1.95
CA SER A 176 21.06 9.18 1.38
C SER A 176 22.35 9.14 2.20
N LYS A 177 22.34 8.57 3.43
CA LYS A 177 23.50 8.47 4.33
C LYS A 177 24.16 7.09 4.36
N GLN A 178 23.58 6.12 3.65
CA GLN A 178 24.12 4.76 3.51
C GLN A 178 24.84 4.59 2.18
#